data_78f594df26449e6c1981952333e66aec
#
_entry.id   78f594df26449e6c1981952333e66aec
#
_cell.length_a   1.000
_cell.length_b   1.000
_cell.length_c   1.000
_cell.angle_alpha   90.00
_cell.angle_beta   90.00
_cell.angle_gamma   90.00
#
_symmetry.space_group_name_H-M   'P 1'
#
loop_
_entity.id
_entity.type
_entity.pdbx_description
1 polymer ?
#
loop_
_entity_poly.entity_id
_entity_poly.type
_entity_poly.pdbx_seq_one_letter_code
_entity_poly.pdbx_strand_id
1 'polypeptide(L)'
;MKKLALVAMAVFLVLLCLFSFGSASYGKTNQDVVAVGSKNYTEQMIVGNIVAELLEAHTDLKVERKLHLGGTNVCFESAKKGSANNGIDMYVEYTGTGLVNILKMETKKDPEEVYEIVKREFQDRWNLIWLEPWGFNNTYTLAVKEEFAKKHNIETFSDLAKLADKIVFGCTMEFAERPDGYPGFQRAYGFSFKEVKAMDPGLMYSAIDNDLVQVISAFATDGLLIAHKLKILRDDKNFFPPYYAAPLVNGDVLKKHPEIAEALNKLANSITDEDMQKLNYQVDGEGKDPAKVAREFLKERGLIR
;
A
#
# COMPACT_ATOMS: atom_id res chain seq x y z
N MET A 1 -47.95 -24.56 -64.12
CA MET A 1 -48.00 -24.85 -62.69
C MET A 1 -46.69 -25.42 -62.12
N LYS A 2 -46.01 -26.38 -62.74
CA LYS A 2 -44.69 -26.94 -62.19
C LYS A 2 -43.55 -25.96 -62.14
N LYS A 3 -43.41 -24.98 -63.04
CA LYS A 3 -42.32 -23.97 -63.03
C LYS A 3 -42.51 -22.91 -61.91
N LEU A 4 -43.75 -22.59 -61.53
CA LEU A 4 -44.06 -21.61 -60.47
C LEU A 4 -43.75 -22.22 -59.08
N ALA A 5 -43.98 -23.52 -58.92
CA ALA A 5 -43.64 -24.25 -57.66
C ALA A 5 -42.12 -24.36 -57.42
N LEU A 6 -41.34 -24.52 -58.50
CA LEU A 6 -39.83 -24.60 -58.33
C LEU A 6 -39.23 -23.27 -57.96
N VAL A 7 -39.75 -22.14 -58.46
CA VAL A 7 -39.28 -20.79 -58.14
C VAL A 7 -39.67 -20.44 -56.72
N ALA A 8 -40.84 -20.80 -56.22
CA ALA A 8 -41.29 -20.58 -54.86
C ALA A 8 -40.44 -21.39 -53.85
N MET A 9 -40.06 -22.63 -54.21
CA MET A 9 -39.21 -23.49 -53.35
C MET A 9 -37.75 -23.01 -53.28
N ALA A 10 -37.23 -22.45 -54.40
CA ALA A 10 -35.89 -21.85 -54.43
C ALA A 10 -35.80 -20.56 -53.60
N VAL A 11 -36.85 -19.71 -53.64
CA VAL A 11 -36.91 -18.47 -52.85
C VAL A 11 -37.08 -18.79 -51.35
N PHE A 12 -37.81 -19.85 -51.00
CA PHE A 12 -37.97 -20.28 -49.62
C PHE A 12 -36.66 -20.85 -49.04
N LEU A 13 -35.86 -21.58 -49.81
CA LEU A 13 -34.54 -22.09 -49.42
C LEU A 13 -33.50 -20.97 -49.25
N VAL A 14 -33.52 -19.92 -50.08
CA VAL A 14 -32.65 -18.76 -49.96
C VAL A 14 -33.02 -17.91 -48.73
N LEU A 15 -34.31 -17.78 -48.40
CA LEU A 15 -34.76 -17.12 -47.16
C LEU A 15 -34.43 -17.90 -45.89
N LEU A 16 -34.44 -19.24 -45.93
CA LEU A 16 -33.97 -20.06 -44.81
C LEU A 16 -32.43 -19.94 -44.56
N CYS A 17 -31.65 -19.78 -45.63
CA CYS A 17 -30.19 -19.57 -45.51
C CYS A 17 -29.82 -18.18 -44.95
N LEU A 18 -30.69 -17.17 -45.16
CA LEU A 18 -30.44 -15.81 -44.62
C LEU A 18 -30.81 -15.66 -43.12
N PHE A 19 -31.61 -16.57 -42.56
CA PHE A 19 -31.93 -16.60 -41.13
C PHE A 19 -30.97 -17.44 -40.29
N SER A 20 -30.00 -18.15 -40.91
CA SER A 20 -28.98 -18.94 -40.20
C SER A 20 -27.71 -18.17 -39.87
N PHE A 21 -27.63 -16.86 -40.23
CA PHE A 21 -26.54 -16.01 -39.80
C PHE A 21 -26.86 -15.39 -38.43
N GLY A 22 -26.41 -16.14 -37.41
CA GLY A 22 -25.81 -15.52 -36.25
C GLY A 22 -26.75 -14.79 -35.31
N SER A 23 -27.48 -15.50 -34.48
CA SER A 23 -27.51 -15.12 -33.09
C SER A 23 -26.10 -15.40 -32.53
N ALA A 24 -25.14 -14.54 -32.84
CA ALA A 24 -24.01 -14.36 -31.96
C ALA A 24 -24.64 -13.90 -30.66
N SER A 25 -24.91 -14.85 -29.78
CA SER A 25 -25.16 -14.58 -28.40
C SER A 25 -23.93 -13.83 -27.93
N TYR A 26 -23.99 -12.50 -27.89
CA TYR A 26 -23.11 -11.67 -27.07
C TYR A 26 -23.42 -12.10 -25.65
N GLY A 27 -22.85 -13.23 -25.26
CA GLY A 27 -22.81 -13.64 -23.88
C GLY A 27 -22.21 -12.46 -23.15
N LYS A 28 -22.99 -11.79 -22.29
CA LYS A 28 -22.42 -11.00 -21.22
C LYS A 28 -21.46 -11.96 -20.53
N THR A 29 -20.18 -11.86 -20.84
CA THR A 29 -19.13 -12.45 -20.01
C THR A 29 -19.34 -11.79 -18.67
N ASN A 30 -19.90 -12.52 -17.70
CA ASN A 30 -19.87 -12.09 -16.31
C ASN A 30 -18.39 -11.92 -15.99
N GLN A 31 -17.90 -10.69 -16.05
CA GLN A 31 -16.54 -10.40 -15.60
C GLN A 31 -16.43 -10.82 -14.14
N ASP A 32 -15.42 -11.62 -13.84
CA ASP A 32 -15.13 -11.96 -12.45
C ASP A 32 -14.77 -10.68 -11.69
N VAL A 33 -15.31 -10.56 -10.49
CA VAL A 33 -15.11 -9.37 -9.64
C VAL A 33 -14.05 -9.72 -8.60
N VAL A 34 -13.06 -8.84 -8.45
CA VAL A 34 -12.06 -8.90 -7.39
C VAL A 34 -12.13 -7.64 -6.53
N ALA A 35 -11.92 -7.78 -5.22
CA ALA A 35 -11.99 -6.69 -4.28
C ALA A 35 -10.59 -6.26 -3.81
N VAL A 36 -10.25 -5.01 -4.07
CA VAL A 36 -9.01 -4.37 -3.61
C VAL A 36 -9.30 -3.54 -2.36
N GLY A 37 -8.58 -3.83 -1.27
CA GLY A 37 -8.67 -3.07 -0.02
C GLY A 37 -7.52 -2.11 0.19
N SER A 38 -7.65 -1.25 1.20
CA SER A 38 -6.55 -0.45 1.73
C SER A 38 -6.71 -0.14 3.22
N LYS A 39 -5.60 0.19 3.87
CA LYS A 39 -5.64 0.82 5.20
C LYS A 39 -6.14 2.26 5.09
N ASN A 40 -6.32 2.93 6.23
CA ASN A 40 -7.03 4.20 6.36
C ASN A 40 -6.10 5.43 6.39
N TYR A 41 -5.01 5.43 5.63
CA TYR A 41 -4.12 6.60 5.49
C TYR A 41 -3.69 6.81 4.02
N THR A 42 -3.18 7.98 3.72
CA THR A 42 -2.96 8.50 2.36
C THR A 42 -2.20 7.55 1.46
N GLU A 43 -1.01 7.10 1.87
CA GLU A 43 -0.21 6.20 1.04
C GLU A 43 -0.97 4.94 0.67
N GLN A 44 -1.70 4.35 1.62
CA GLN A 44 -2.49 3.16 1.37
C GLN A 44 -3.68 3.41 0.41
N MET A 45 -4.25 4.60 0.45
CA MET A 45 -5.28 5.00 -0.52
C MET A 45 -4.68 5.12 -1.93
N ILE A 46 -3.46 5.66 -2.05
CA ILE A 46 -2.75 5.77 -3.33
C ILE A 46 -2.40 4.37 -3.86
N VAL A 47 -1.71 3.54 -3.07
CA VAL A 47 -1.28 2.21 -3.53
C VAL A 47 -2.45 1.26 -3.79
N GLY A 48 -3.55 1.37 -3.04
CA GLY A 48 -4.78 0.64 -3.31
C GLY A 48 -5.40 1.02 -4.66
N ASN A 49 -5.39 2.31 -5.01
CA ASN A 49 -5.81 2.77 -6.34
C ASN A 49 -4.83 2.33 -7.43
N ILE A 50 -3.51 2.33 -7.19
CA ILE A 50 -2.51 1.79 -8.12
C ILE A 50 -2.81 0.32 -8.43
N VAL A 51 -3.08 -0.51 -7.42
CA VAL A 51 -3.49 -1.91 -7.61
C VAL A 51 -4.71 -1.99 -8.51
N ALA A 52 -5.75 -1.22 -8.20
CA ALA A 52 -7.01 -1.26 -8.94
C ALA A 52 -6.84 -0.83 -10.41
N GLU A 53 -6.14 0.27 -10.67
CA GLU A 53 -5.88 0.78 -12.03
C GLU A 53 -5.04 -0.20 -12.86
N LEU A 54 -4.04 -0.86 -12.27
CA LEU A 54 -3.24 -1.88 -12.97
C LEU A 54 -4.10 -3.09 -13.36
N LEU A 55 -4.94 -3.57 -12.46
CA LEU A 55 -5.83 -4.70 -12.76
C LEU A 55 -6.83 -4.35 -13.84
N GLU A 56 -7.46 -3.18 -13.78
CA GLU A 56 -8.41 -2.71 -14.79
C GLU A 56 -7.77 -2.50 -16.17
N ALA A 57 -6.48 -2.14 -16.21
CA ALA A 57 -5.75 -1.89 -17.46
C ALA A 57 -5.16 -3.16 -18.10
N HIS A 58 -4.86 -4.19 -17.31
CA HIS A 58 -4.09 -5.36 -17.76
C HIS A 58 -4.83 -6.68 -17.63
N THR A 59 -6.07 -6.68 -17.17
CA THR A 59 -6.89 -7.87 -17.02
C THR A 59 -8.34 -7.60 -17.47
N ASP A 60 -9.12 -8.64 -17.66
CA ASP A 60 -10.57 -8.53 -17.91
C ASP A 60 -11.39 -8.55 -16.61
N LEU A 61 -10.74 -8.38 -15.44
CA LEU A 61 -11.40 -8.40 -14.15
C LEU A 61 -12.14 -7.08 -13.88
N LYS A 62 -13.30 -7.18 -13.23
CA LYS A 62 -13.95 -6.03 -12.63
C LYS A 62 -13.41 -5.79 -11.24
N VAL A 63 -12.95 -4.58 -10.94
CA VAL A 63 -12.36 -4.24 -9.65
C VAL A 63 -13.35 -3.50 -8.76
N GLU A 64 -13.62 -4.06 -7.59
CA GLU A 64 -14.33 -3.38 -6.50
C GLU A 64 -13.30 -2.75 -5.55
N ARG A 65 -13.34 -1.43 -5.38
CA ARG A 65 -12.46 -0.70 -4.46
C ARG A 65 -13.11 -0.64 -3.07
N LYS A 66 -12.58 -1.41 -2.12
CA LYS A 66 -12.94 -1.37 -0.68
C LYS A 66 -11.83 -0.68 0.11
N LEU A 67 -11.59 0.58 -0.22
CA LEU A 67 -10.51 1.37 0.37
C LEU A 67 -10.90 1.95 1.73
N HIS A 68 -9.88 2.39 2.51
CA HIS A 68 -10.08 3.04 3.82
C HIS A 68 -10.79 2.15 4.85
N LEU A 69 -10.46 0.85 4.89
CA LEU A 69 -11.13 -0.12 5.77
C LEU A 69 -10.77 0.04 7.26
N GLY A 70 -9.56 0.49 7.55
CA GLY A 70 -9.00 0.56 8.91
C GLY A 70 -7.51 0.25 8.94
N GLY A 71 -6.99 -0.13 10.10
CA GLY A 71 -5.58 -0.47 10.26
C GLY A 71 -5.21 -1.89 9.78
N THR A 72 -3.95 -2.28 10.02
CA THR A 72 -3.35 -3.57 9.62
C THR A 72 -4.25 -4.76 9.92
N ASN A 73 -4.74 -4.90 11.16
CA ASN A 73 -5.53 -6.05 11.56
C ASN A 73 -6.86 -6.18 10.78
N VAL A 74 -7.51 -5.04 10.48
CA VAL A 74 -8.77 -5.03 9.72
C VAL A 74 -8.53 -5.52 8.30
N CYS A 75 -7.52 -4.99 7.61
CA CYS A 75 -7.18 -5.40 6.24
C CYS A 75 -6.73 -6.86 6.19
N PHE A 76 -5.87 -7.28 7.11
CA PHE A 76 -5.37 -8.65 7.19
C PHE A 76 -6.51 -9.67 7.40
N GLU A 77 -7.38 -9.44 8.39
CA GLU A 77 -8.52 -10.32 8.62
C GLU A 77 -9.51 -10.33 7.44
N SER A 78 -9.67 -9.19 6.76
CA SER A 78 -10.49 -9.07 5.57
C SER A 78 -9.91 -9.86 4.38
N ALA A 79 -8.58 -9.82 4.17
CA ALA A 79 -7.90 -10.56 3.11
C ALA A 79 -7.94 -12.08 3.32
N LYS A 80 -7.86 -12.55 4.56
CA LYS A 80 -8.05 -13.98 4.87
C LYS A 80 -9.43 -14.48 4.49
N LYS A 81 -10.47 -13.64 4.61
CA LYS A 81 -11.84 -14.01 4.25
C LYS A 81 -12.05 -14.09 2.74
N GLY A 82 -11.39 -13.23 1.97
CA GLY A 82 -11.64 -13.04 0.55
C GLY A 82 -12.97 -12.36 0.24
N SER A 83 -13.13 -11.85 -0.99
CA SER A 83 -14.34 -11.15 -1.42
C SER A 83 -15.59 -12.03 -1.41
N ALA A 84 -15.44 -13.33 -1.67
CA ALA A 84 -16.52 -14.31 -1.61
C ALA A 84 -17.19 -14.40 -0.23
N ASN A 85 -16.49 -13.99 0.83
CA ASN A 85 -16.97 -13.98 2.22
C ASN A 85 -17.05 -12.54 2.79
N ASN A 86 -17.39 -11.55 1.95
CA ASN A 86 -17.47 -10.14 2.30
C ASN A 86 -16.14 -9.52 2.78
N GLY A 87 -15.01 -10.12 2.42
CA GLY A 87 -13.68 -9.56 2.65
C GLY A 87 -13.13 -8.81 1.43
N ILE A 88 -11.81 -8.78 1.34
CA ILE A 88 -11.05 -8.28 0.20
C ILE A 88 -10.17 -9.40 -0.36
N ASP A 89 -9.79 -9.31 -1.63
CA ASP A 89 -8.94 -10.31 -2.26
C ASP A 89 -7.47 -9.93 -2.20
N MET A 90 -7.18 -8.65 -2.06
CA MET A 90 -5.82 -8.14 -1.97
C MET A 90 -5.74 -6.74 -1.37
N TYR A 91 -4.59 -6.39 -0.85
CA TYR A 91 -4.19 -5.04 -0.46
C TYR A 91 -2.66 -4.95 -0.45
N VAL A 92 -2.09 -3.75 -0.31
CA VAL A 92 -0.64 -3.59 -0.14
C VAL A 92 -0.30 -3.63 1.35
N GLU A 93 0.64 -4.49 1.72
CA GLU A 93 1.15 -4.60 3.08
C GLU A 93 2.67 -4.39 3.09
N TYR A 94 3.24 -4.16 4.26
CA TYR A 94 4.67 -3.90 4.45
C TYR A 94 5.34 -5.08 5.15
N THR A 95 6.49 -5.48 4.64
CA THR A 95 7.21 -6.69 5.10
C THR A 95 7.49 -6.68 6.61
N GLY A 96 7.97 -5.56 7.15
CA GLY A 96 8.21 -5.41 8.60
C GLY A 96 6.93 -5.48 9.43
N THR A 97 5.82 -4.95 8.93
CA THR A 97 4.51 -5.07 9.59
C THR A 97 4.04 -6.53 9.59
N GLY A 98 4.22 -7.22 8.48
CA GLY A 98 3.96 -8.66 8.39
C GLY A 98 4.75 -9.44 9.43
N LEU A 99 6.05 -9.20 9.52
CA LEU A 99 6.94 -9.90 10.45
C LEU A 99 6.60 -9.61 11.92
N VAL A 100 6.61 -8.33 12.30
CA VAL A 100 6.55 -7.94 13.73
C VAL A 100 5.12 -7.87 14.24
N ASN A 101 4.21 -7.28 13.46
CA ASN A 101 2.85 -7.01 13.94
C ASN A 101 1.90 -8.19 13.68
N ILE A 102 2.02 -8.90 12.57
CA ILE A 102 1.11 -10.01 12.25
C ILE A 102 1.67 -11.35 12.75
N LEU A 103 2.91 -11.69 12.36
CA LEU A 103 3.55 -12.95 12.77
C LEU A 103 4.03 -12.95 14.23
N LYS A 104 4.16 -11.77 14.86
CA LYS A 104 4.70 -11.59 16.22
C LYS A 104 6.12 -12.16 16.38
N MET A 105 6.92 -12.08 15.32
CA MET A 105 8.31 -12.49 15.31
C MET A 105 9.23 -11.34 15.70
N GLU A 106 10.45 -11.67 16.13
CA GLU A 106 11.48 -10.68 16.42
C GLU A 106 11.89 -9.93 15.14
N THR A 107 12.33 -8.67 15.33
CA THR A 107 12.80 -7.83 14.23
C THR A 107 14.03 -8.44 13.55
N LYS A 108 14.07 -8.34 12.22
CA LYS A 108 15.19 -8.69 11.37
C LYS A 108 15.61 -7.46 10.58
N LYS A 109 16.89 -7.39 10.19
CA LYS A 109 17.47 -6.20 9.53
C LYS A 109 17.68 -6.38 8.03
N ASP A 110 17.84 -7.61 7.59
CA ASP A 110 18.04 -7.94 6.19
C ASP A 110 16.68 -7.95 5.45
N PRO A 111 16.49 -7.11 4.42
CA PRO A 111 15.22 -7.02 3.69
C PRO A 111 14.80 -8.32 3.01
N GLU A 112 15.75 -9.05 2.44
CA GLU A 112 15.51 -10.32 1.76
C GLU A 112 15.08 -11.39 2.76
N GLU A 113 15.78 -11.49 3.91
CA GLU A 113 15.41 -12.41 4.99
C GLU A 113 13.98 -12.12 5.48
N VAL A 114 13.62 -10.84 5.69
CA VAL A 114 12.28 -10.45 6.13
C VAL A 114 11.23 -10.85 5.09
N TYR A 115 11.48 -10.54 3.82
CA TYR A 115 10.55 -10.85 2.75
C TYR A 115 10.31 -12.37 2.62
N GLU A 116 11.36 -13.19 2.60
CA GLU A 116 11.24 -14.64 2.49
C GLU A 116 10.51 -15.27 3.70
N ILE A 117 10.71 -14.72 4.91
CA ILE A 117 9.96 -15.17 6.10
C ILE A 117 8.47 -14.87 5.93
N VAL A 118 8.09 -13.63 5.64
CA VAL A 118 6.66 -13.27 5.54
C VAL A 118 6.00 -14.00 4.38
N LYS A 119 6.68 -14.15 3.25
CA LYS A 119 6.19 -14.87 2.07
C LYS A 119 5.84 -16.32 2.42
N ARG A 120 6.75 -17.06 3.03
CA ARG A 120 6.53 -18.44 3.45
C ARG A 120 5.44 -18.56 4.52
N GLU A 121 5.58 -17.81 5.62
CA GLU A 121 4.70 -17.96 6.77
C GLU A 121 3.24 -17.55 6.46
N PHE A 122 3.02 -16.53 5.61
CA PHE A 122 1.69 -16.12 5.22
C PHE A 122 1.03 -17.12 4.27
N GLN A 123 1.79 -17.68 3.35
CA GLN A 123 1.31 -18.73 2.46
C GLN A 123 0.90 -19.99 3.27
N ASP A 124 1.78 -20.44 4.16
CA ASP A 124 1.59 -21.68 4.91
C ASP A 124 0.43 -21.59 5.93
N ARG A 125 0.30 -20.44 6.60
CA ARG A 125 -0.70 -20.27 7.68
C ARG A 125 -2.06 -19.84 7.18
N TRP A 126 -2.12 -19.03 6.12
CA TRP A 126 -3.35 -18.31 5.74
C TRP A 126 -3.67 -18.35 4.24
N ASN A 127 -2.85 -19.00 3.43
CA ASN A 127 -2.98 -18.98 1.97
C ASN A 127 -3.03 -17.54 1.42
N LEU A 128 -2.20 -16.65 1.99
CA LEU A 128 -1.98 -15.29 1.51
C LEU A 128 -0.61 -15.20 0.86
N ILE A 129 -0.56 -14.72 -0.38
CA ILE A 129 0.63 -14.71 -1.23
C ILE A 129 1.19 -13.30 -1.31
N TRP A 130 2.42 -13.11 -0.86
CA TRP A 130 3.18 -11.89 -1.10
C TRP A 130 3.71 -11.91 -2.54
N LEU A 131 3.38 -10.87 -3.31
CA LEU A 131 3.98 -10.63 -4.61
C LEU A 131 5.28 -9.85 -4.44
N GLU A 132 5.97 -9.55 -5.57
CA GLU A 132 7.25 -8.84 -5.53
C GLU A 132 7.13 -7.46 -4.90
N PRO A 133 8.07 -7.05 -4.02
CA PRO A 133 8.10 -5.71 -3.44
C PRO A 133 8.23 -4.64 -4.51
N TRP A 134 7.57 -3.51 -4.30
CA TRP A 134 7.54 -2.41 -5.27
C TRP A 134 8.78 -1.50 -5.24
N GLY A 135 9.61 -1.62 -4.19
CA GLY A 135 10.92 -0.96 -4.11
C GLY A 135 11.04 0.10 -3.03
N PHE A 136 9.95 0.75 -2.60
CA PHE A 136 9.99 1.74 -1.53
C PHE A 136 9.86 1.10 -0.14
N ASN A 137 10.53 1.74 0.83
CA ASN A 137 10.61 1.29 2.22
C ASN A 137 9.95 2.33 3.15
N ASN A 138 8.69 2.12 3.48
CA ASN A 138 7.95 2.99 4.40
C ASN A 138 8.32 2.69 5.86
N THR A 139 9.61 2.90 6.21
CA THR A 139 10.10 2.68 7.57
C THR A 139 9.67 3.80 8.52
N TYR A 140 9.51 3.45 9.79
CA TYR A 140 9.45 4.47 10.84
C TYR A 140 10.74 5.27 10.91
N THR A 141 10.60 6.56 11.19
CA THR A 141 11.71 7.46 11.46
C THR A 141 11.35 8.48 12.54
N LEU A 142 12.32 9.26 12.95
CA LEU A 142 12.13 10.46 13.76
C LEU A 142 12.47 11.68 12.92
N ALA A 143 11.62 12.68 12.98
CA ALA A 143 11.80 13.94 12.27
C ALA A 143 11.83 15.14 13.22
N VAL A 144 12.64 16.13 12.86
CA VAL A 144 12.81 17.38 13.58
C VAL A 144 12.79 18.56 12.60
N LYS A 145 12.52 19.78 13.06
CA LYS A 145 12.71 20.96 12.22
C LYS A 145 14.18 21.04 11.75
N GLU A 146 14.42 21.39 10.49
CA GLU A 146 15.78 21.54 9.95
C GLU A 146 16.62 22.52 10.77
N GLU A 147 16.02 23.65 11.20
CA GLU A 147 16.70 24.64 12.05
C GLU A 147 17.10 24.07 13.42
N PHE A 148 16.24 23.23 14.02
CA PHE A 148 16.54 22.55 15.28
C PHE A 148 17.72 21.58 15.11
N ALA A 149 17.70 20.78 14.03
CA ALA A 149 18.78 19.86 13.69
C ALA A 149 20.12 20.61 13.52
N LYS A 150 20.11 21.70 12.74
CA LYS A 150 21.31 22.55 12.51
C LYS A 150 21.84 23.16 13.82
N LYS A 151 20.95 23.75 14.62
CA LYS A 151 21.30 24.40 15.89
C LYS A 151 21.97 23.45 16.88
N HIS A 152 21.56 22.21 16.91
CA HIS A 152 22.00 21.22 17.89
C HIS A 152 22.94 20.14 17.32
N ASN A 153 23.33 20.24 16.03
CA ASN A 153 24.12 19.23 15.31
C ASN A 153 23.55 17.81 15.42
N ILE A 154 22.25 17.68 15.06
CA ILE A 154 21.52 16.41 15.12
C ILE A 154 21.40 15.82 13.71
N GLU A 155 21.96 14.62 13.51
CA GLU A 155 21.94 13.84 12.28
C GLU A 155 21.32 12.46 12.47
N THR A 156 21.45 11.90 13.68
CA THR A 156 21.08 10.53 14.00
C THR A 156 20.15 10.46 15.21
N PHE A 157 19.51 9.31 15.39
CA PHE A 157 18.73 9.08 16.61
C PHE A 157 19.59 9.11 17.85
N SER A 158 20.84 8.61 17.79
CA SER A 158 21.78 8.68 18.92
C SER A 158 22.14 10.12 19.32
N ASP A 159 22.12 11.07 18.39
CA ASP A 159 22.38 12.47 18.71
C ASP A 159 21.31 13.09 19.61
N LEU A 160 20.06 12.59 19.53
CA LEU A 160 18.96 13.06 20.38
C LEU A 160 19.21 12.77 21.87
N ALA A 161 19.99 11.74 22.19
CA ALA A 161 20.27 11.36 23.59
C ALA A 161 20.83 12.51 24.43
N LYS A 162 21.62 13.41 23.81
CA LYS A 162 22.23 14.57 24.49
C LYS A 162 21.22 15.62 24.96
N LEU A 163 20.02 15.60 24.38
CA LEU A 163 18.96 16.58 24.63
C LEU A 163 17.65 15.92 25.09
N ALA A 164 17.64 14.59 25.25
CA ALA A 164 16.42 13.83 25.47
C ALA A 164 15.61 14.29 26.69
N ASP A 165 16.30 14.72 27.75
CA ASP A 165 15.72 15.28 28.98
C ASP A 165 15.02 16.63 28.80
N LYS A 166 15.15 17.27 27.62
CA LYS A 166 14.54 18.56 27.27
C LYS A 166 13.52 18.43 26.15
N ILE A 167 13.51 17.32 25.43
CA ILE A 167 12.67 17.08 24.25
C ILE A 167 11.27 16.61 24.67
N VAL A 168 10.26 17.24 24.13
CA VAL A 168 8.89 16.70 24.06
C VAL A 168 8.74 16.00 22.72
N PHE A 169 8.41 14.73 22.76
CA PHE A 169 8.26 13.87 21.58
C PHE A 169 6.79 13.67 21.24
N GLY A 170 6.42 13.97 20.00
CA GLY A 170 5.08 13.70 19.44
C GLY A 170 5.08 12.37 18.66
N CYS A 171 4.12 11.51 18.91
CA CYS A 171 3.99 10.27 18.14
C CYS A 171 2.53 9.83 18.02
N THR A 172 2.28 8.82 17.18
CA THR A 172 0.95 8.20 17.12
C THR A 172 0.73 7.31 18.34
N MET A 173 -0.55 7.07 18.69
CA MET A 173 -0.90 6.09 19.73
C MET A 173 -0.30 4.72 19.43
N GLU A 174 -0.37 4.30 18.16
CA GLU A 174 0.20 3.03 17.71
C GLU A 174 1.72 2.97 17.95
N PHE A 175 2.47 4.01 17.59
CA PHE A 175 3.92 4.08 17.80
C PHE A 175 4.30 4.06 19.29
N ALA A 176 3.49 4.69 20.14
CA ALA A 176 3.72 4.71 21.58
C ALA A 176 3.63 3.31 22.23
N GLU A 177 2.88 2.38 21.64
CA GLU A 177 2.55 1.08 22.24
C GLU A 177 3.23 -0.12 21.56
N ARG A 178 3.61 -0.01 20.29
CA ARG A 178 4.16 -1.12 19.49
C ARG A 178 5.54 -1.57 20.02
N PRO A 179 5.87 -2.88 20.00
CA PRO A 179 7.19 -3.39 20.34
C PRO A 179 8.33 -2.83 19.47
N ASP A 180 8.03 -2.54 18.19
CA ASP A 180 8.89 -1.88 17.20
C ASP A 180 8.68 -0.36 17.14
N GLY A 181 7.96 0.21 18.09
CA GLY A 181 7.75 1.64 18.29
C GLY A 181 8.61 2.19 19.46
N TYR A 182 8.02 3.15 20.21
CA TYR A 182 8.74 3.84 21.28
C TYR A 182 9.31 2.93 22.37
N PRO A 183 8.62 1.90 22.89
CA PRO A 183 9.18 0.99 23.88
C PRO A 183 10.42 0.24 23.39
N GLY A 184 10.44 -0.17 22.12
CA GLY A 184 11.60 -0.79 21.50
C GLY A 184 12.74 0.20 21.27
N PHE A 185 12.39 1.40 20.78
CA PHE A 185 13.33 2.50 20.60
C PHE A 185 14.08 2.84 21.88
N GLN A 186 13.37 2.99 23.02
CA GLN A 186 13.98 3.24 24.33
C GLN A 186 15.01 2.15 24.72
N ARG A 187 14.67 0.89 24.49
CA ARG A 187 15.61 -0.23 24.77
C ARG A 187 16.84 -0.18 23.86
N ALA A 188 16.64 0.09 22.56
CA ALA A 188 17.71 0.07 21.57
C ALA A 188 18.66 1.27 21.72
N TYR A 189 18.11 2.45 21.97
CA TYR A 189 18.87 3.70 22.05
C TYR A 189 19.32 4.06 23.48
N GLY A 190 18.68 3.48 24.50
CA GLY A 190 19.08 3.63 25.90
C GLY A 190 18.73 4.97 26.53
N PHE A 191 17.76 5.71 25.97
CA PHE A 191 17.26 6.95 26.54
C PHE A 191 15.75 7.08 26.41
N SER A 192 15.18 8.02 27.18
CA SER A 192 13.78 8.41 27.10
C SER A 192 13.66 9.91 26.93
N PHE A 193 12.66 10.34 26.17
CA PHE A 193 12.34 11.76 26.07
C PHE A 193 11.71 12.27 27.37
N LYS A 194 11.81 13.59 27.61
CA LYS A 194 11.22 14.28 28.77
C LYS A 194 9.73 14.02 28.90
N GLU A 195 9.03 14.06 27.78
CA GLU A 195 7.59 13.86 27.67
C GLU A 195 7.26 13.21 26.33
N VAL A 196 6.26 12.35 26.32
CA VAL A 196 5.73 11.73 25.11
C VAL A 196 4.27 12.11 24.97
N LYS A 197 3.92 12.72 23.85
CA LYS A 197 2.54 13.12 23.52
C LYS A 197 2.03 12.25 22.36
N ALA A 198 1.16 11.31 22.69
CA ALA A 198 0.46 10.53 21.67
C ALA A 198 -0.70 11.34 21.08
N MET A 199 -0.79 11.40 19.74
CA MET A 199 -1.79 12.18 19.02
C MET A 199 -2.07 11.61 17.63
N ASP A 200 -3.12 12.11 16.99
CA ASP A 200 -3.41 11.73 15.60
C ASP A 200 -2.30 12.21 14.64
N PRO A 201 -2.03 11.46 13.56
CA PRO A 201 -0.96 11.77 12.60
C PRO A 201 -1.00 13.21 12.08
N GLY A 202 -2.17 13.72 11.69
CA GLY A 202 -2.32 15.09 11.19
C GLY A 202 -2.00 16.17 12.21
N LEU A 203 -2.17 15.87 13.51
CA LEU A 203 -1.87 16.82 14.59
C LEU A 203 -0.36 16.91 14.88
N MET A 204 0.43 15.87 14.59
CA MET A 204 1.88 15.88 14.86
C MET A 204 2.60 16.98 14.08
N TYR A 205 2.26 17.17 12.82
CA TYR A 205 2.87 18.22 11.98
C TYR A 205 2.49 19.62 12.48
N SER A 206 1.25 19.83 12.86
CA SER A 206 0.83 21.09 13.48
C SER A 206 1.49 21.33 14.85
N ALA A 207 1.69 20.27 15.64
CA ALA A 207 2.33 20.37 16.95
C ALA A 207 3.83 20.74 16.84
N ILE A 208 4.57 20.17 15.86
CA ILE A 208 5.97 20.52 15.66
C ILE A 208 6.12 21.92 15.09
N ASP A 209 5.25 22.38 14.19
CA ASP A 209 5.25 23.76 13.68
C ASP A 209 5.08 24.80 14.77
N ASN A 210 4.21 24.51 15.73
CA ASN A 210 3.92 25.40 16.86
C ASN A 210 4.85 25.18 18.08
N ASP A 211 5.97 24.46 17.91
CA ASP A 211 6.97 24.17 18.95
C ASP A 211 6.41 23.45 20.21
N LEU A 212 5.22 22.82 20.09
CA LEU A 212 4.61 22.04 21.17
C LEU A 212 5.34 20.70 21.38
N VAL A 213 6.04 20.25 20.34
CA VAL A 213 6.96 19.09 20.34
C VAL A 213 8.22 19.45 19.52
N GLN A 214 9.36 18.88 19.84
CA GLN A 214 10.62 19.14 19.12
C GLN A 214 10.97 18.01 18.15
N VAL A 215 10.46 16.80 18.41
CA VAL A 215 10.67 15.59 17.61
C VAL A 215 9.32 14.96 17.37
N ILE A 216 9.09 14.44 16.19
CA ILE A 216 7.92 13.61 15.89
C ILE A 216 8.34 12.24 15.35
N SER A 217 7.50 11.22 15.58
CA SER A 217 7.56 10.00 14.77
C SER A 217 6.98 10.29 13.39
N ALA A 218 7.60 9.78 12.37
CA ALA A 218 7.17 9.93 10.99
C ALA A 218 7.45 8.64 10.22
N PHE A 219 7.02 8.58 9.00
CA PHE A 219 7.43 7.56 8.06
C PHE A 219 8.37 8.16 7.00
N ALA A 220 9.31 7.35 6.51
CA ALA A 220 10.29 7.82 5.54
C ALA A 220 9.65 8.34 4.24
N THR A 221 8.45 7.89 3.92
CA THR A 221 7.69 8.28 2.73
C THR A 221 6.65 9.39 2.97
N ASP A 222 6.57 9.96 4.19
CA ASP A 222 5.60 11.03 4.50
C ASP A 222 5.84 12.28 3.65
N GLY A 223 4.85 12.67 2.85
CA GLY A 223 4.91 13.85 1.98
C GLY A 223 4.97 15.17 2.77
N LEU A 224 4.32 15.24 3.93
CA LEU A 224 4.29 16.43 4.77
C LEU A 224 5.66 16.83 5.35
N LEU A 225 6.63 15.91 5.40
CA LEU A 225 8.02 16.24 5.81
C LEU A 225 8.60 17.40 4.98
N ILE A 226 8.35 17.39 3.67
CA ILE A 226 8.80 18.43 2.75
C ILE A 226 8.06 19.75 3.03
N ALA A 227 6.73 19.69 3.17
CA ALA A 227 5.89 20.86 3.41
C ALA A 227 6.27 21.61 4.69
N HIS A 228 6.59 20.87 5.75
CA HIS A 228 6.92 21.41 7.07
C HIS A 228 8.43 21.61 7.31
N LYS A 229 9.27 21.45 6.26
CA LYS A 229 10.73 21.59 6.33
C LYS A 229 11.35 20.76 7.46
N LEU A 230 10.93 19.51 7.54
CA LEU A 230 11.43 18.59 8.53
C LEU A 230 12.60 17.77 7.98
N LYS A 231 13.58 17.55 8.83
CA LYS A 231 14.73 16.67 8.59
C LYS A 231 14.44 15.30 9.19
N ILE A 232 14.51 14.28 8.35
CA ILE A 232 14.56 12.88 8.78
C ILE A 232 15.90 12.62 9.44
N LEU A 233 15.89 11.98 10.59
CA LEU A 233 17.10 11.55 11.29
C LEU A 233 17.45 10.11 10.91
N ARG A 234 18.74 9.81 10.82
CA ARG A 234 19.22 8.48 10.47
C ARG A 234 19.13 7.55 11.68
N ASP A 235 18.57 6.36 11.47
CA ASP A 235 18.60 5.24 12.43
C ASP A 235 19.99 4.59 12.42
N ASP A 236 20.91 5.13 13.19
CA ASP A 236 22.33 4.73 13.21
C ASP A 236 22.59 3.38 13.92
N LYS A 237 21.59 2.82 14.60
CA LYS A 237 21.64 1.46 15.16
C LYS A 237 20.84 0.45 14.35
N ASN A 238 20.19 0.87 13.26
CA ASN A 238 19.28 0.05 12.45
C ASN A 238 18.26 -0.68 13.34
N PHE A 239 17.56 0.07 14.18
CA PHE A 239 16.58 -0.49 15.09
C PHE A 239 15.32 -0.95 14.34
N PHE A 240 14.83 -0.13 13.40
CA PHE A 240 13.62 -0.46 12.66
C PHE A 240 13.90 -1.59 11.65
N PRO A 241 12.99 -2.57 11.53
CA PRO A 241 13.05 -3.52 10.43
C PRO A 241 12.77 -2.84 9.08
N PRO A 242 13.09 -3.48 7.96
CA PRO A 242 12.65 -2.99 6.65
C PRO A 242 11.14 -3.18 6.48
N TYR A 243 10.48 -2.13 5.93
CA TYR A 243 9.04 -2.09 5.65
C TYR A 243 8.79 -1.91 4.14
N TYR A 244 9.30 -2.83 3.32
CA TYR A 244 9.06 -2.79 1.88
C TYR A 244 7.61 -3.12 1.56
N ALA A 245 6.99 -2.27 0.74
CA ALA A 245 5.61 -2.43 0.33
C ALA A 245 5.49 -3.49 -0.76
N ALA A 246 4.56 -4.42 -0.61
CA ALA A 246 4.25 -5.44 -1.61
C ALA A 246 2.76 -5.78 -1.62
N PRO A 247 2.18 -6.16 -2.78
CA PRO A 247 0.83 -6.67 -2.82
C PRO A 247 0.72 -8.01 -2.07
N LEU A 248 -0.27 -8.11 -1.20
CA LEU A 248 -0.64 -9.32 -0.48
C LEU A 248 -1.99 -9.81 -1.03
N VAL A 249 -2.01 -10.97 -1.65
CA VAL A 249 -3.13 -11.50 -2.43
C VAL A 249 -3.64 -12.79 -1.84
N ASN A 250 -4.96 -12.99 -1.80
CA ASN A 250 -5.58 -14.26 -1.44
C ASN A 250 -5.19 -15.35 -2.46
N GLY A 251 -4.66 -16.47 -1.98
CA GLY A 251 -4.11 -17.53 -2.83
C GLY A 251 -5.15 -18.23 -3.69
N ASP A 252 -6.39 -18.33 -3.25
CA ASP A 252 -7.46 -18.94 -4.07
C ASP A 252 -7.81 -18.04 -5.25
N VAL A 253 -7.83 -16.71 -5.03
CA VAL A 253 -8.05 -15.72 -6.09
C VAL A 253 -6.88 -15.72 -7.06
N LEU A 254 -5.65 -15.72 -6.56
CA LEU A 254 -4.46 -15.75 -7.40
C LEU A 254 -4.34 -17.03 -8.23
N LYS A 255 -4.74 -18.17 -7.67
CA LYS A 255 -4.80 -19.45 -8.40
C LYS A 255 -5.82 -19.41 -9.54
N LYS A 256 -6.95 -18.74 -9.34
CA LYS A 256 -8.01 -18.58 -10.35
C LYS A 256 -7.62 -17.54 -11.41
N HIS A 257 -6.91 -16.50 -11.01
CA HIS A 257 -6.55 -15.33 -11.80
C HIS A 257 -5.04 -15.05 -11.71
N PRO A 258 -4.17 -15.89 -12.31
CA PRO A 258 -2.71 -15.71 -12.28
C PRO A 258 -2.25 -14.40 -12.96
N GLU A 259 -3.04 -13.84 -13.88
CA GLU A 259 -2.81 -12.54 -14.51
C GLU A 259 -2.72 -11.38 -13.51
N ILE A 260 -3.24 -11.53 -12.29
CA ILE A 260 -3.10 -10.55 -11.21
C ILE A 260 -1.62 -10.35 -10.86
N ALA A 261 -0.85 -11.45 -10.71
CA ALA A 261 0.58 -11.35 -10.41
C ALA A 261 1.33 -10.68 -11.57
N GLU A 262 1.01 -11.01 -12.81
CA GLU A 262 1.65 -10.41 -14.00
C GLU A 262 1.39 -8.90 -14.06
N ALA A 263 0.16 -8.46 -13.74
CA ALA A 263 -0.21 -7.05 -13.73
C ALA A 263 0.51 -6.28 -12.60
N LEU A 264 0.49 -6.79 -11.38
CA LEU A 264 1.01 -6.08 -10.21
C LEU A 264 2.55 -6.10 -10.13
N ASN A 265 3.20 -7.15 -10.61
CA ASN A 265 4.66 -7.25 -10.67
C ASN A 265 5.31 -6.33 -11.73
N LYS A 266 4.51 -5.64 -12.58
CA LYS A 266 5.02 -4.57 -13.45
C LYS A 266 5.67 -3.42 -12.67
N LEU A 267 5.31 -3.26 -11.38
CA LEU A 267 5.89 -2.29 -10.46
C LEU A 267 7.01 -2.86 -9.57
N ALA A 268 7.39 -4.14 -9.73
CA ALA A 268 8.44 -4.74 -8.90
C ALA A 268 9.72 -3.89 -8.93
N ASN A 269 10.22 -3.51 -7.74
CA ASN A 269 11.44 -2.73 -7.54
C ASN A 269 11.53 -1.41 -8.35
N SER A 270 10.40 -0.77 -8.67
CA SER A 270 10.36 0.38 -9.56
C SER A 270 9.96 1.70 -8.90
N ILE A 271 9.47 1.69 -7.67
CA ILE A 271 9.05 2.88 -6.92
C ILE A 271 10.12 3.18 -5.86
N THR A 272 10.61 4.40 -5.82
CA THR A 272 11.55 4.85 -4.78
C THR A 272 10.79 5.49 -3.60
N ASP A 273 11.48 5.65 -2.45
CA ASP A 273 10.95 6.39 -1.30
C ASP A 273 10.58 7.83 -1.69
N GLU A 274 11.40 8.45 -2.53
CA GLU A 274 11.16 9.81 -3.05
C GLU A 274 9.94 9.89 -3.97
N ASP A 275 9.69 8.87 -4.79
CA ASP A 275 8.47 8.80 -5.59
C ASP A 275 7.25 8.77 -4.67
N MET A 276 7.26 7.93 -3.64
CA MET A 276 6.15 7.85 -2.69
C MET A 276 5.98 9.12 -1.87
N GLN A 277 7.06 9.78 -1.44
CA GLN A 277 6.97 11.09 -0.80
C GLN A 277 6.24 12.10 -1.69
N LYS A 278 6.58 12.16 -2.98
CA LYS A 278 5.94 13.07 -3.94
C LYS A 278 4.45 12.75 -4.13
N LEU A 279 4.11 11.46 -4.25
CA LEU A 279 2.72 11.02 -4.38
C LEU A 279 1.91 11.36 -3.13
N ASN A 280 2.45 11.07 -1.94
CA ASN A 280 1.82 11.42 -0.67
C ASN A 280 1.66 12.94 -0.54
N TYR A 281 2.66 13.74 -0.92
CA TYR A 281 2.58 15.20 -0.89
C TYR A 281 1.49 15.77 -1.81
N GLN A 282 1.30 15.18 -2.99
CA GLN A 282 0.21 15.60 -3.88
C GLN A 282 -1.17 15.47 -3.23
N VAL A 283 -1.34 14.47 -2.36
CA VAL A 283 -2.62 14.29 -1.61
C VAL A 283 -2.63 15.16 -0.36
N ASP A 284 -1.65 14.98 0.54
CA ASP A 284 -1.67 15.60 1.87
C ASP A 284 -1.33 17.10 1.85
N GLY A 285 -0.44 17.52 0.92
CA GLY A 285 0.00 18.90 0.79
C GLY A 285 -0.79 19.71 -0.23
N GLU A 286 -1.15 19.10 -1.38
CA GLU A 286 -1.84 19.78 -2.48
C GLU A 286 -3.35 19.48 -2.52
N GLY A 287 -3.85 18.55 -1.72
CA GLY A 287 -5.28 18.21 -1.64
C GLY A 287 -5.82 17.46 -2.87
N LYS A 288 -4.95 16.81 -3.66
CA LYS A 288 -5.38 16.03 -4.82
C LYS A 288 -6.08 14.74 -4.40
N ASP A 289 -6.96 14.25 -5.26
CA ASP A 289 -7.62 12.97 -5.06
C ASP A 289 -6.65 11.78 -5.22
N PRO A 290 -6.56 10.82 -4.27
CA PRO A 290 -5.64 9.69 -4.33
C PRO A 290 -5.78 8.82 -5.59
N ALA A 291 -7.01 8.66 -6.11
CA ALA A 291 -7.23 7.88 -7.32
C ALA A 291 -6.67 8.60 -8.55
N LYS A 292 -6.80 9.93 -8.59
CA LYS A 292 -6.20 10.74 -9.65
C LYS A 292 -4.68 10.70 -9.60
N VAL A 293 -4.08 10.83 -8.42
CA VAL A 293 -2.63 10.74 -8.21
C VAL A 293 -2.09 9.39 -8.66
N ALA A 294 -2.75 8.29 -8.28
CA ALA A 294 -2.38 6.94 -8.70
C ALA A 294 -2.43 6.77 -10.22
N ARG A 295 -3.50 7.27 -10.87
CA ARG A 295 -3.67 7.18 -12.32
C ARG A 295 -2.63 8.00 -13.07
N GLU A 296 -2.36 9.23 -12.65
CA GLU A 296 -1.35 10.10 -13.26
C GLU A 296 0.04 9.45 -13.16
N PHE A 297 0.41 8.93 -12.00
CA PHE A 297 1.66 8.21 -11.79
C PHE A 297 1.83 7.01 -12.75
N LEU A 298 0.80 6.19 -12.91
CA LEU A 298 0.86 5.04 -13.81
C LEU A 298 0.93 5.45 -15.28
N LYS A 299 0.26 6.55 -15.68
CA LYS A 299 0.36 7.13 -17.04
C LYS A 299 1.76 7.65 -17.33
N GLU A 300 2.35 8.41 -16.41
CA GLU A 300 3.72 8.95 -16.55
C GLU A 300 4.76 7.83 -16.73
N ARG A 301 4.53 6.67 -16.13
CA ARG A 301 5.35 5.46 -16.30
C ARG A 301 4.99 4.61 -17.51
N GLY A 302 3.97 4.99 -18.28
CA GLY A 302 3.51 4.24 -19.45
C GLY A 302 2.90 2.87 -19.13
N LEU A 303 2.46 2.68 -17.87
CA LEU A 303 1.87 1.41 -17.43
C LEU A 303 0.37 1.32 -17.73
N ILE A 304 -0.29 2.46 -17.89
CA ILE A 304 -1.71 2.56 -18.34
C ILE A 304 -1.84 3.67 -19.38
N ARG A 305 -3.00 3.73 -20.08
CA ARG A 305 -3.31 4.75 -21.10
C ARG A 305 -4.07 5.95 -20.56
#